data_a6712a37e6891418ce32d1da354b5ad7
#
_entry.id   a6712a37e6891418ce32d1da354b5ad7
#
_cell.length_a   1.000
_cell.length_b   1.000
_cell.length_c   1.000
_cell.angle_alpha   90.00
_cell.angle_beta   90.00
_cell.angle_gamma   90.00
#
_symmetry.space_group_name_H-M   'P 1'
#
loop_
_entity.id
_entity.type
_entity.pdbx_description
1 polymer ?
#
loop_
_entity_poly.entity_id
_entity_poly.type
_entity_poly.pdbx_seq_one_letter_code
_entity_poly.pdbx_strand_id
1 'polypeptide(L)'
;DLHKEYRRQRQMCIRDRSLRFTGSHYITLFAAIATLGVQLWTKSLPLGALIGLTIIFGTRAINPEKMDILINEGIGLMGYVAFVMLVAAGFAGVLQSTGSIDSLVTGLIPFMMGSKLVAAFLMLVVGLFITIGIGTSFGTIPILAVLFVPIFLHLGFNPLEAIAVFAAAAALGDAGSPASGTTLGPTQGLNADGQHEHIKDTCIPTFLHYNIPLIL
;
A
#
# COMPACT_ATOMS: atom_id res chain seq x y z
N ASP A 1 23.04 -24.59 -23.49
CA ASP A 1 22.52 -25.09 -22.21
C ASP A 1 22.93 -24.26 -20.96
N LEU A 2 23.53 -23.11 -21.18
CA LEU A 2 23.87 -22.11 -20.16
C LEU A 2 22.66 -21.72 -19.30
N HIS A 3 21.43 -21.64 -19.86
CA HIS A 3 20.21 -21.32 -19.14
C HIS A 3 19.80 -22.37 -18.10
N LYS A 4 20.10 -23.65 -18.33
CA LYS A 4 19.81 -24.72 -17.35
C LYS A 4 20.83 -24.74 -16.21
N GLU A 5 22.07 -24.42 -16.51
CA GLU A 5 23.12 -24.34 -15.51
C GLU A 5 22.97 -23.14 -14.59
N TYR A 6 22.56 -21.99 -15.11
CA TYR A 6 22.23 -20.79 -14.38
C TYR A 6 21.01 -20.99 -13.45
N ARG A 7 19.97 -21.68 -13.93
CA ARG A 7 18.81 -22.04 -13.07
C ARG A 7 19.19 -22.98 -11.93
N ARG A 8 20.11 -23.91 -12.15
CA ARG A 8 20.64 -24.80 -11.09
C ARG A 8 21.45 -24.03 -10.07
N GLN A 9 22.33 -23.12 -10.49
CA GLN A 9 23.09 -22.26 -9.59
C GLN A 9 22.16 -21.37 -8.75
N ARG A 10 21.12 -20.80 -9.34
CA ARG A 10 20.12 -19.99 -8.65
C ARG A 10 19.40 -20.80 -7.56
N GLN A 11 18.95 -21.99 -7.89
CA GLN A 11 18.31 -22.88 -6.89
C GLN A 11 19.27 -23.29 -5.78
N MET A 12 20.54 -23.44 -6.10
CA MET A 12 21.57 -23.77 -5.12
C MET A 12 21.86 -22.57 -4.18
N CYS A 13 21.99 -21.35 -4.70
CA CYS A 13 22.20 -20.15 -3.89
C CYS A 13 21.04 -19.82 -2.96
N ILE A 14 19.79 -20.08 -3.38
CA ILE A 14 18.61 -19.91 -2.53
C ILE A 14 18.51 -21.02 -1.46
N ARG A 15 18.93 -22.23 -1.80
CA ARG A 15 18.85 -23.40 -0.91
C ARG A 15 19.93 -23.41 0.16
N ASP A 16 21.11 -22.88 -0.13
CA ASP A 16 22.25 -22.85 0.80
C ASP A 16 22.19 -21.69 1.80
N ARG A 17 21.30 -20.72 1.61
CA ARG A 17 21.01 -19.74 2.65
C ARG A 17 20.11 -20.39 3.70
N SER A 18 20.69 -21.25 4.52
CA SER A 18 20.05 -21.68 5.77
C SER A 18 19.76 -20.40 6.58
N LEU A 19 18.51 -20.02 6.63
CA LEU A 19 18.02 -18.93 7.49
C LEU A 19 18.30 -19.36 8.94
N ARG A 20 19.49 -19.06 9.46
CA ARG A 20 19.79 -19.21 10.87
C ARG A 20 19.10 -18.06 11.60
N PHE A 21 18.03 -18.38 12.27
CA PHE A 21 17.40 -17.43 13.18
C PHE A 21 18.39 -17.09 14.29
N THR A 22 18.78 -15.83 14.32
CA THR A 22 19.64 -15.24 15.35
C THR A 22 18.76 -14.72 16.48
N GLY A 23 19.29 -14.58 17.69
CA GLY A 23 18.56 -13.99 18.82
C GLY A 23 17.91 -12.63 18.49
N SER A 24 18.55 -11.82 17.65
CA SER A 24 17.99 -10.56 17.15
C SER A 24 16.67 -10.73 16.38
N HIS A 25 16.52 -11.79 15.58
CA HIS A 25 15.28 -12.05 14.86
C HIS A 25 14.11 -12.39 15.80
N TYR A 26 14.37 -13.13 16.87
CA TYR A 26 13.36 -13.44 17.89
C TYR A 26 12.93 -12.18 18.67
N ILE A 27 13.89 -11.30 18.99
CA ILE A 27 13.59 -10.02 19.65
C ILE A 27 12.74 -9.13 18.75
N THR A 28 13.08 -9.03 17.46
CA THR A 28 12.30 -8.26 16.49
C THR A 28 10.88 -8.81 16.32
N LEU A 29 10.74 -10.13 16.26
CA LEU A 29 9.43 -10.79 16.22
C LEU A 29 8.61 -10.50 17.48
N PHE A 30 9.24 -10.61 18.65
CA PHE A 30 8.60 -10.28 19.92
C PHE A 30 8.17 -8.81 19.98
N ALA A 31 9.03 -7.88 19.53
CA ALA A 31 8.69 -6.47 19.44
C ALA A 31 7.49 -6.22 18.51
N ALA A 32 7.41 -6.90 17.37
CA ALA A 32 6.27 -6.81 16.46
C ALA A 32 4.98 -7.31 17.11
N ILE A 33 5.01 -8.46 17.79
CA ILE A 33 3.86 -9.01 18.53
C ILE A 33 3.44 -8.07 19.67
N ALA A 34 4.39 -7.53 20.43
CA ALA A 34 4.11 -6.57 21.50
C ALA A 34 3.47 -5.27 20.95
N THR A 35 3.98 -4.76 19.83
CA THR A 35 3.39 -3.61 19.12
C THR A 35 1.93 -3.86 18.78
N LEU A 36 1.62 -4.98 18.14
CA LEU A 36 0.25 -5.37 17.80
C LEU A 36 -0.63 -5.55 19.02
N GLY A 37 -0.14 -6.22 20.06
CA GLY A 37 -0.87 -6.44 21.30
C GLY A 37 -1.27 -5.14 21.99
N VAL A 38 -0.32 -4.20 22.11
CA VAL A 38 -0.57 -2.87 22.68
C VAL A 38 -1.52 -2.06 21.82
N GLN A 39 -1.34 -2.09 20.51
CA GLN A 39 -2.23 -1.39 19.57
C GLN A 39 -3.66 -1.89 19.67
N LEU A 40 -3.89 -3.20 19.74
CA LEU A 40 -5.22 -3.78 19.88
C LEU A 40 -5.86 -3.44 21.25
N TRP A 41 -5.06 -3.42 22.30
CA TRP A 41 -5.55 -3.09 23.63
C TRP A 41 -5.84 -1.61 23.83
N THR A 42 -4.93 -0.74 23.42
CA THR A 42 -5.05 0.72 23.61
C THR A 42 -5.77 1.43 22.46
N LYS A 43 -6.00 0.75 21.33
CA LYS A 43 -6.48 1.31 20.07
C LYS A 43 -5.64 2.51 19.57
N SER A 44 -4.39 2.56 19.98
CA SER A 44 -3.45 3.63 19.65
C SER A 44 -2.24 3.09 18.87
N LEU A 45 -2.17 3.44 17.59
CA LEU A 45 -1.03 3.13 16.72
C LEU A 45 0.29 3.72 17.26
N PRO A 46 0.35 5.01 17.70
CA PRO A 46 1.58 5.59 18.19
C PRO A 46 2.10 4.90 19.45
N LEU A 47 1.24 4.52 20.39
CA LEU A 47 1.67 3.83 21.61
C LEU A 47 2.23 2.44 21.30
N GLY A 48 1.59 1.70 20.41
CA GLY A 48 2.12 0.41 19.94
C GLY A 48 3.50 0.55 19.32
N ALA A 49 3.66 1.51 18.41
CA ALA A 49 4.93 1.78 17.76
C ALA A 49 6.04 2.18 18.74
N LEU A 50 5.76 3.06 19.71
CA LEU A 50 6.71 3.46 20.74
C LEU A 50 7.19 2.27 21.58
N ILE A 51 6.31 1.38 21.97
CA ILE A 51 6.67 0.18 22.73
C ILE A 51 7.55 -0.76 21.91
N GLY A 52 7.18 -1.01 20.64
CA GLY A 52 8.01 -1.82 19.74
C GLY A 52 9.41 -1.22 19.55
N LEU A 53 9.52 0.08 19.31
CA LEU A 53 10.79 0.78 19.21
C LEU A 53 11.59 0.70 20.51
N THR A 54 10.95 0.89 21.66
CA THR A 54 11.60 0.80 22.97
C THR A 54 12.20 -0.59 23.21
N ILE A 55 11.49 -1.66 22.81
CA ILE A 55 11.99 -3.04 22.90
C ILE A 55 13.21 -3.21 21.99
N ILE A 56 13.13 -2.79 20.74
CA ILE A 56 14.22 -2.96 19.77
C ILE A 56 15.47 -2.20 20.20
N PHE A 57 15.31 -0.95 20.67
CA PHE A 57 16.41 -0.10 21.11
C PHE A 57 16.98 -0.55 22.45
N GLY A 58 16.13 -0.88 23.41
CA GLY A 58 16.53 -1.33 24.75
C GLY A 58 17.30 -2.64 24.74
N THR A 59 16.95 -3.55 23.84
CA THR A 59 17.64 -4.83 23.68
C THR A 59 18.86 -4.76 22.75
N ARG A 60 19.10 -3.62 22.11
CA ARG A 60 20.15 -3.46 21.09
C ARG A 60 20.08 -4.53 19.99
N ALA A 61 18.86 -4.93 19.63
CA ALA A 61 18.63 -5.90 18.57
C ALA A 61 19.12 -5.43 17.20
N ILE A 62 19.20 -4.10 17.02
CA ILE A 62 19.74 -3.43 15.84
C ILE A 62 21.02 -2.70 16.24
N ASN A 63 22.03 -2.78 15.37
CA ASN A 63 23.28 -2.06 15.55
C ASN A 63 23.02 -0.54 15.56
N PRO A 64 23.51 0.24 16.55
CA PRO A 64 23.33 1.69 16.62
C PRO A 64 23.71 2.44 15.34
N GLU A 65 24.75 2.01 14.64
CA GLU A 65 25.19 2.62 13.38
C GLU A 65 24.16 2.52 12.24
N LYS A 66 23.32 1.48 12.26
CA LYS A 66 22.23 1.28 11.28
C LYS A 66 20.94 2.00 11.68
N MET A 67 20.85 2.45 12.92
CA MET A 67 19.65 3.06 13.48
C MET A 67 19.33 4.38 12.78
N ASP A 68 20.32 5.23 12.57
CA ASP A 68 20.16 6.52 11.90
C ASP A 68 19.66 6.36 10.46
N ILE A 69 20.17 5.35 9.76
CA ILE A 69 19.74 5.04 8.39
C ILE A 69 18.26 4.62 8.39
N LEU A 70 17.88 3.70 9.27
CA LEU A 70 16.50 3.21 9.36
C LEU A 70 15.51 4.29 9.78
N ILE A 71 15.90 5.17 10.70
CA ILE A 71 15.08 6.31 11.13
C ILE A 71 14.91 7.29 9.96
N ASN A 72 15.98 7.64 9.26
CA ASN A 72 15.92 8.56 8.13
C ASN A 72 15.09 8.00 6.96
N GLU A 73 15.23 6.71 6.66
CA GLU A 73 14.40 6.04 5.66
C GLU A 73 12.91 6.03 6.06
N GLY A 74 12.61 5.74 7.33
CA GLY A 74 11.26 5.78 7.87
C GLY A 74 10.66 7.18 7.85
N ILE A 75 11.41 8.21 8.23
CA ILE A 75 10.99 9.62 8.16
C ILE A 75 10.76 10.03 6.70
N GLY A 76 11.66 9.64 5.79
CA GLY A 76 11.52 9.92 4.36
C GLY A 76 10.22 9.33 3.78
N LEU A 77 9.91 8.09 4.11
CA LEU A 77 8.67 7.42 3.69
C LEU A 77 7.43 8.12 4.27
N MET A 78 7.41 8.42 5.56
CA MET A 78 6.29 9.08 6.23
C MET A 78 6.16 10.54 5.80
N GLY A 79 7.25 11.24 5.54
CA GLY A 79 7.25 12.60 5.03
C GLY A 79 6.57 12.71 3.67
N TYR A 80 6.83 11.75 2.78
CA TYR A 80 6.13 11.67 1.48
C TYR A 80 4.61 11.49 1.67
N VAL A 81 4.19 10.54 2.51
CA VAL A 81 2.77 10.29 2.79
C VAL A 81 2.10 11.53 3.39
N ALA A 82 2.75 12.17 4.37
CA ALA A 82 2.24 13.39 5.01
C ALA A 82 2.09 14.53 4.00
N PHE A 83 3.06 14.72 3.11
CA PHE A 83 2.99 15.72 2.05
C PHE A 83 1.83 15.47 1.09
N VAL A 84 1.65 14.23 0.63
CA VAL A 84 0.52 13.87 -0.25
C VAL A 84 -0.82 14.13 0.44
N MET A 85 -0.96 13.78 1.72
CA MET A 85 -2.18 14.03 2.48
C MET A 85 -2.45 15.53 2.65
N LEU A 86 -1.42 16.33 2.88
CA LEU A 86 -1.54 17.78 3.00
C LEU A 86 -2.00 18.41 1.69
N VAL A 87 -1.40 18.02 0.57
CA VAL A 87 -1.77 18.51 -0.77
C VAL A 87 -3.20 18.09 -1.11
N ALA A 88 -3.58 16.83 -0.83
CA ALA A 88 -4.93 16.34 -1.06
C ALA A 88 -5.96 17.10 -0.23
N ALA A 89 -5.66 17.41 1.04
CA ALA A 89 -6.54 18.21 1.89
C ALA A 89 -6.70 19.66 1.37
N GLY A 90 -5.59 20.27 0.91
CA GLY A 90 -5.64 21.60 0.27
C GLY A 90 -6.47 21.59 -1.01
N PHE A 91 -6.30 20.58 -1.86
CA PHE A 91 -7.10 20.39 -3.07
C PHE A 91 -8.59 20.20 -2.77
N ALA A 92 -8.92 19.41 -1.75
CA ALA A 92 -10.28 19.25 -1.26
C ALA A 92 -10.91 20.59 -0.85
N GLY A 93 -10.17 21.41 -0.11
CA GLY A 93 -10.61 22.74 0.32
C GLY A 93 -10.92 23.65 -0.88
N VAL A 94 -10.08 23.63 -1.92
CA VAL A 94 -10.33 24.39 -3.15
C VAL A 94 -11.57 23.89 -3.87
N LEU A 95 -11.73 22.58 -4.06
CA LEU A 95 -12.90 22.00 -4.71
C LEU A 95 -14.21 22.33 -3.96
N GLN A 96 -14.19 22.32 -2.64
CA GLN A 96 -15.34 22.69 -1.82
C GLN A 96 -15.67 24.17 -1.97
N SER A 97 -14.66 25.04 -1.86
CA SER A 97 -14.88 26.50 -1.93
C SER A 97 -15.34 26.99 -3.32
N THR A 98 -14.98 26.27 -4.37
CA THR A 98 -15.41 26.59 -5.75
C THR A 98 -16.74 25.99 -6.15
N GLY A 99 -17.40 25.18 -5.30
CA GLY A 99 -18.61 24.44 -5.65
C GLY A 99 -18.40 23.36 -6.74
N SER A 100 -17.14 23.05 -7.04
CA SER A 100 -16.79 22.06 -8.08
C SER A 100 -17.24 20.66 -7.69
N ILE A 101 -17.32 20.36 -6.39
CA ILE A 101 -17.81 19.06 -5.89
C ILE A 101 -19.27 18.88 -6.28
N ASP A 102 -20.11 19.89 -6.06
CA ASP A 102 -21.55 19.82 -6.39
C ASP A 102 -21.76 19.65 -7.90
N SER A 103 -20.93 20.32 -8.71
CA SER A 103 -20.94 20.18 -10.17
C SER A 103 -20.53 18.79 -10.63
N LEU A 104 -19.48 18.21 -10.00
CA LEU A 104 -19.05 16.84 -10.27
C LEU A 104 -20.11 15.80 -9.86
N VAL A 105 -20.68 15.96 -8.68
CA VAL A 105 -21.75 15.10 -8.18
C VAL A 105 -22.93 15.13 -9.14
N THR A 106 -23.41 16.34 -9.51
CA THR A 106 -24.54 16.52 -10.43
C THR A 106 -24.27 15.93 -11.80
N GLY A 107 -23.02 16.06 -12.30
CA GLY A 107 -22.62 15.53 -13.61
C GLY A 107 -22.46 14.01 -13.64
N LEU A 108 -22.05 13.38 -12.53
CA LEU A 108 -21.79 11.95 -12.45
C LEU A 108 -23.02 11.13 -12.01
N ILE A 109 -23.93 11.73 -11.22
CA ILE A 109 -25.15 11.06 -10.77
C ILE A 109 -25.94 10.40 -11.91
N PRO A 110 -26.21 11.06 -13.06
CA PRO A 110 -26.96 10.42 -14.15
C PRO A 110 -26.34 9.11 -14.65
N PHE A 111 -25.00 9.02 -14.64
CA PHE A 111 -24.28 7.82 -15.05
C PHE A 111 -24.29 6.71 -13.99
N MET A 112 -24.52 7.09 -12.73
CA MET A 112 -24.49 6.22 -11.57
C MET A 112 -25.87 5.86 -11.02
N MET A 113 -26.94 6.55 -11.48
CA MET A 113 -28.32 6.44 -10.96
C MET A 113 -29.00 5.09 -11.18
N GLY A 114 -28.36 4.15 -11.86
CA GLY A 114 -28.96 2.81 -12.08
C GLY A 114 -28.70 1.81 -10.95
N SER A 115 -27.60 1.89 -10.23
CA SER A 115 -27.22 0.88 -9.24
C SER A 115 -25.99 1.31 -8.43
N LYS A 116 -26.02 1.05 -7.12
CA LYS A 116 -24.81 1.15 -6.26
C LYS A 116 -23.63 0.35 -6.81
N LEU A 117 -23.89 -0.77 -7.45
CA LEU A 117 -22.87 -1.61 -8.09
C LEU A 117 -22.15 -0.88 -9.22
N VAL A 118 -22.87 -0.14 -10.04
CA VAL A 118 -22.26 0.66 -11.13
C VAL A 118 -21.36 1.76 -10.55
N ALA A 119 -21.82 2.43 -9.49
CA ALA A 119 -21.03 3.46 -8.81
C ALA A 119 -19.76 2.87 -8.18
N ALA A 120 -19.87 1.74 -7.49
CA ALA A 120 -18.72 1.03 -6.92
C ALA A 120 -17.74 0.58 -8.01
N PHE A 121 -18.22 -0.02 -9.09
CA PHE A 121 -17.39 -0.47 -10.19
C PHE A 121 -16.64 0.69 -10.87
N LEU A 122 -17.33 1.80 -11.12
CA LEU A 122 -16.71 2.99 -11.71
C LEU A 122 -15.58 3.53 -10.82
N MET A 123 -15.82 3.56 -9.51
CA MET A 123 -14.80 3.97 -8.56
C MET A 123 -13.61 2.99 -8.52
N LEU A 124 -13.85 1.69 -8.58
CA LEU A 124 -12.78 0.69 -8.66
C LEU A 124 -11.92 0.92 -9.90
N VAL A 125 -12.53 1.18 -11.05
CA VAL A 125 -11.81 1.47 -12.31
C VAL A 125 -11.02 2.77 -12.21
N VAL A 126 -11.61 3.85 -11.71
CA VAL A 126 -10.92 5.13 -11.52
C VAL A 126 -9.77 4.98 -10.51
N GLY A 127 -10.03 4.31 -9.40
CA GLY A 127 -9.01 4.01 -8.39
C GLY A 127 -7.85 3.21 -8.96
N LEU A 128 -8.13 2.20 -9.77
CA LEU A 128 -7.12 1.40 -10.46
C LEU A 128 -6.16 2.29 -11.28
N PHE A 129 -6.70 3.16 -12.15
CA PHE A 129 -5.87 4.04 -12.99
C PHE A 129 -5.05 5.03 -12.16
N ILE A 130 -5.65 5.62 -11.13
CA ILE A 130 -4.95 6.56 -10.25
C ILE A 130 -3.82 5.83 -9.50
N THR A 131 -4.12 4.65 -8.93
CA THR A 131 -3.15 3.93 -8.12
C THR A 131 -2.01 3.35 -8.95
N ILE A 132 -2.25 2.88 -10.17
CA ILE A 132 -1.18 2.47 -11.09
C ILE A 132 -0.21 3.62 -11.35
N GLY A 133 -0.74 4.83 -11.54
CA GLY A 133 0.08 6.01 -11.81
C GLY A 133 0.87 6.50 -10.60
N ILE A 134 0.28 6.48 -9.40
CA ILE A 134 0.91 6.93 -8.16
C ILE A 134 1.82 5.84 -7.56
N GLY A 135 1.46 4.57 -7.73
CA GLY A 135 2.22 3.42 -7.22
C GLY A 135 2.07 3.17 -5.73
N THR A 136 1.09 3.80 -5.05
CA THR A 136 0.85 3.60 -3.63
C THR A 136 -0.59 3.86 -3.24
N SER A 137 -1.16 2.97 -2.44
CA SER A 137 -2.51 3.11 -1.88
C SER A 137 -2.63 4.33 -0.97
N PHE A 138 -1.57 4.68 -0.23
CA PHE A 138 -1.57 5.83 0.68
C PHE A 138 -1.75 7.16 -0.03
N GLY A 139 -1.20 7.32 -1.24
CA GLY A 139 -1.40 8.52 -2.06
C GLY A 139 -2.78 8.57 -2.71
N THR A 140 -3.32 7.40 -3.06
CA THR A 140 -4.59 7.28 -3.79
C THR A 140 -5.81 7.50 -2.91
N ILE A 141 -5.85 6.95 -1.69
CA ILE A 141 -7.01 7.03 -0.79
C ILE A 141 -7.46 8.48 -0.54
N PRO A 142 -6.60 9.44 -0.18
CA PRO A 142 -7.03 10.82 0.03
C PRO A 142 -7.64 11.45 -1.22
N ILE A 143 -7.09 11.18 -2.41
CA ILE A 143 -7.60 11.71 -3.68
C ILE A 143 -8.98 11.13 -3.99
N LEU A 144 -9.14 9.82 -3.88
CA LEU A 144 -10.42 9.16 -4.09
C LEU A 144 -11.47 9.64 -3.09
N ALA A 145 -11.09 9.81 -1.82
CA ALA A 145 -12.00 10.26 -0.79
C ALA A 145 -12.58 11.64 -1.11
N VAL A 146 -11.75 12.59 -1.54
CA VAL A 146 -12.21 13.94 -1.92
C VAL A 146 -13.24 13.90 -3.05
N LEU A 147 -12.99 13.06 -4.07
CA LEU A 147 -13.84 13.00 -5.25
C LEU A 147 -15.12 12.19 -5.02
N PHE A 148 -15.02 11.05 -4.34
CA PHE A 148 -16.11 10.06 -4.30
C PHE A 148 -16.90 10.02 -3.01
N VAL A 149 -16.41 10.52 -1.87
CA VAL A 149 -17.21 10.55 -0.63
C VAL A 149 -18.51 11.33 -0.81
N PRO A 150 -18.53 12.54 -1.40
CA PRO A 150 -19.77 13.26 -1.65
C PRO A 150 -20.77 12.47 -2.51
N ILE A 151 -20.25 11.81 -3.56
CA ILE A 151 -21.07 10.99 -4.48
C ILE A 151 -21.67 9.80 -3.74
N PHE A 152 -20.89 9.09 -2.94
CA PHE A 152 -21.33 7.91 -2.20
C PHE A 152 -22.38 8.26 -1.15
N LEU A 153 -22.22 9.38 -0.47
CA LEU A 153 -23.23 9.88 0.48
C LEU A 153 -24.56 10.18 -0.22
N HIS A 154 -24.51 10.81 -1.42
CA HIS A 154 -25.70 11.07 -2.22
C HIS A 154 -26.38 9.79 -2.72
N LEU A 155 -25.63 8.75 -3.04
CA LEU A 155 -26.16 7.46 -3.48
C LEU A 155 -26.64 6.58 -2.31
N GLY A 156 -26.51 7.05 -1.07
CA GLY A 156 -26.97 6.35 0.14
C GLY A 156 -26.13 5.13 0.48
N PHE A 157 -24.81 5.17 0.21
CA PHE A 157 -23.88 4.15 0.70
C PHE A 157 -23.74 4.25 2.21
N ASN A 158 -23.71 3.09 2.87
CA ASN A 158 -23.31 3.00 4.27
C ASN A 158 -21.80 3.32 4.38
N PRO A 159 -21.33 3.97 5.47
CA PRO A 159 -19.90 4.24 5.67
C PRO A 159 -18.99 3.01 5.54
N LEU A 160 -19.43 1.84 5.99
CA LEU A 160 -18.67 0.60 5.86
C LEU A 160 -18.57 0.13 4.40
N GLU A 161 -19.66 0.23 3.63
CA GLU A 161 -19.66 -0.05 2.20
C GLU A 161 -18.69 0.88 1.46
N ALA A 162 -18.76 2.17 1.76
CA ALA A 162 -17.88 3.16 1.19
C ALA A 162 -16.39 2.86 1.51
N ILE A 163 -16.05 2.60 2.76
CA ILE A 163 -14.68 2.26 3.17
C ILE A 163 -14.19 1.00 2.45
N ALA A 164 -15.02 -0.03 2.32
CA ALA A 164 -14.66 -1.26 1.63
C ALA A 164 -14.31 -1.01 0.15
N VAL A 165 -15.15 -0.23 -0.55
CA VAL A 165 -14.91 0.13 -1.96
C VAL A 165 -13.66 1.02 -2.10
N PHE A 166 -13.44 1.98 -1.19
CA PHE A 166 -12.22 2.81 -1.18
C PHE A 166 -10.96 1.97 -0.98
N ALA A 167 -11.00 1.05 -0.01
CA ALA A 167 -9.88 0.16 0.27
C ALA A 167 -9.55 -0.73 -0.94
N ALA A 168 -10.59 -1.33 -1.55
CA ALA A 168 -10.42 -2.14 -2.75
C ALA A 168 -9.88 -1.31 -3.93
N ALA A 169 -10.43 -0.12 -4.18
CA ALA A 169 -9.98 0.77 -5.25
C ALA A 169 -8.52 1.21 -5.10
N ALA A 170 -8.08 1.46 -3.86
CA ALA A 170 -6.69 1.80 -3.59
C ALA A 170 -5.75 0.58 -3.70
N ALA A 171 -6.22 -0.61 -3.33
CA ALA A 171 -5.44 -1.85 -3.42
C ALA A 171 -5.29 -2.34 -4.87
N LEU A 172 -6.30 -2.13 -5.70
CA LEU A 172 -6.33 -2.49 -7.12
C LEU A 172 -5.13 -1.84 -7.79
N GLY A 173 -4.63 -1.15 -8.26
CA GLY A 173 -3.47 -0.63 -8.93
C GLY A 173 -2.15 -0.79 -8.15
N ASP A 174 -2.19 -0.83 -6.82
CA ASP A 174 -1.01 -1.06 -5.99
C ASP A 174 -0.45 -2.47 -6.24
N ALA A 175 -1.33 -3.47 -6.26
CA ALA A 175 -0.97 -4.83 -6.61
C ALA A 175 -0.73 -4.96 -8.12
N GLY A 176 0.46 -4.71 -8.57
CA GLY A 176 0.87 -4.83 -9.98
C GLY A 176 1.37 -3.53 -10.62
N SER A 177 1.34 -2.39 -9.90
CA SER A 177 1.98 -1.17 -10.37
C SER A 177 3.50 -1.33 -10.45
N PRO A 178 4.13 -0.87 -11.54
CA PRO A 178 5.58 -0.90 -11.66
C PRO A 178 6.30 -0.04 -10.62
N ALA A 179 5.63 0.96 -10.07
CA ALA A 179 6.18 1.89 -9.09
C ALA A 179 5.86 1.51 -7.63
N SER A 180 5.10 0.43 -7.42
CA SER A 180 4.66 0.03 -6.08
C SER A 180 5.74 -0.73 -5.31
N GLY A 181 5.78 -0.49 -4.00
CA GLY A 181 6.60 -1.29 -3.08
C GLY A 181 6.22 -2.77 -3.07
N THR A 182 4.97 -3.10 -3.36
CA THR A 182 4.46 -4.48 -3.42
C THR A 182 5.03 -5.27 -4.60
N THR A 183 5.46 -4.60 -5.66
CA THR A 183 6.10 -5.21 -6.83
C THR A 183 7.62 -5.01 -6.84
N LEU A 184 8.10 -3.84 -6.42
CA LEU A 184 9.53 -3.53 -6.36
C LEU A 184 10.26 -4.38 -5.34
N GLY A 185 9.67 -4.62 -4.16
CA GLY A 185 10.27 -5.45 -3.11
C GLY A 185 10.56 -6.88 -3.58
N PRO A 186 9.55 -7.64 -4.07
CA PRO A 186 9.78 -8.96 -4.64
C PRO A 186 10.77 -8.97 -5.79
N THR A 187 10.70 -7.99 -6.70
CA THR A 187 11.66 -7.88 -7.82
C THR A 187 13.08 -7.74 -7.32
N GLN A 188 13.34 -6.88 -6.35
CA GLN A 188 14.68 -6.71 -5.79
C GLN A 188 15.21 -8.00 -5.17
N GLY A 189 14.36 -8.75 -4.48
CA GLY A 189 14.72 -10.05 -3.90
C GLY A 189 14.96 -11.13 -4.94
N LEU A 190 14.19 -11.15 -6.03
CA LEU A 190 14.25 -12.18 -7.07
C LEU A 190 15.28 -11.88 -8.15
N ASN A 191 15.67 -10.62 -8.33
CA ASN A 191 16.60 -10.19 -9.37
C ASN A 191 18.08 -10.23 -8.93
N ALA A 192 18.43 -11.16 -8.07
CA ALA A 192 19.81 -11.30 -7.58
C ALA A 192 20.82 -11.65 -8.68
N ASP A 193 20.37 -12.28 -9.76
CA ASP A 193 21.16 -12.67 -10.94
C ASP A 193 20.98 -11.77 -12.17
N GLY A 194 20.17 -10.70 -12.04
CA GLY A 194 19.89 -9.76 -13.12
C GLY A 194 19.02 -10.28 -14.26
N GLN A 195 18.40 -11.46 -14.11
CA GLN A 195 17.56 -12.09 -15.15
C GLN A 195 16.06 -11.88 -14.95
N HIS A 196 15.65 -11.34 -13.80
CA HIS A 196 14.24 -11.11 -13.48
C HIS A 196 13.75 -9.79 -14.08
N GLU A 197 12.83 -9.87 -15.02
CA GLU A 197 12.27 -8.68 -15.65
C GLU A 197 11.07 -8.18 -14.83
N HIS A 198 11.22 -6.99 -14.24
CA HIS A 198 10.26 -6.42 -13.31
C HIS A 198 8.81 -6.41 -13.84
N ILE A 199 8.62 -5.99 -15.07
CA ILE A 199 7.28 -5.85 -15.65
C ILE A 199 6.66 -7.23 -15.93
N LYS A 200 7.39 -8.10 -16.62
CA LYS A 200 6.85 -9.40 -17.08
C LYS A 200 6.77 -10.43 -15.97
N ASP A 201 7.76 -10.45 -15.08
CA ASP A 201 7.90 -11.53 -14.11
C ASP A 201 7.28 -11.18 -12.74
N THR A 202 7.07 -9.88 -12.46
CA THR A 202 6.41 -9.45 -11.22
C THR A 202 5.12 -8.68 -11.49
N CYS A 203 5.14 -7.55 -12.23
CA CYS A 203 3.99 -6.66 -12.33
C CYS A 203 2.79 -7.33 -12.99
N ILE A 204 2.96 -7.94 -14.16
CA ILE A 204 1.87 -8.58 -14.91
C ILE A 204 1.26 -9.75 -14.13
N PRO A 205 2.03 -10.73 -13.62
CA PRO A 205 1.45 -11.82 -12.83
C PRO A 205 0.74 -11.33 -11.58
N THR A 206 1.34 -10.38 -10.85
CA THR A 206 0.74 -9.82 -9.64
C THR A 206 -0.57 -9.10 -9.97
N PHE A 207 -0.57 -8.28 -11.03
CA PHE A 207 -1.78 -7.60 -11.50
C PHE A 207 -2.92 -8.56 -11.78
N LEU A 208 -2.67 -9.61 -12.57
CA LEU A 208 -3.71 -10.57 -12.95
C LEU A 208 -4.23 -11.37 -11.75
N HIS A 209 -3.35 -11.79 -10.84
CA HIS A 209 -3.75 -12.64 -9.72
C HIS A 209 -4.47 -11.90 -8.61
N TYR A 210 -4.17 -10.61 -8.39
CA TYR A 210 -4.77 -9.83 -7.30
C TYR A 210 -5.92 -8.95 -7.77
N ASN A 211 -5.79 -8.27 -8.92
CA ASN A 211 -6.81 -7.31 -9.33
C ASN A 211 -8.09 -7.97 -9.83
N ILE A 212 -8.00 -9.12 -10.49
CA ILE A 212 -9.20 -9.83 -10.94
C ILE A 212 -10.08 -10.25 -9.74
N PRO A 213 -9.56 -10.92 -8.69
CA PRO A 213 -10.36 -11.25 -7.51
C PRO A 213 -10.85 -10.03 -6.71
N LEU A 214 -10.14 -8.90 -6.76
CA LEU A 214 -10.55 -7.69 -6.04
C LEU A 214 -11.70 -6.93 -6.72
N ILE A 215 -11.90 -7.15 -8.03
CA ILE A 215 -12.99 -6.54 -8.80
C ILE A 215 -14.27 -7.37 -8.69
N LEU A 216 -14.15 -8.69 -8.50
CA LEU A 216 -15.26 -9.63 -8.38
C LEU A 216 -15.87 -9.65 -7.00
#